data_660ed184b37a335229d012c585fa370b
#
_entry.id   660ed184b37a335229d012c585fa370b
#
_cell.length_a   1.000
_cell.length_b   1.000
_cell.length_c   1.000
_cell.angle_alpha   90.00
_cell.angle_beta   90.00
_cell.angle_gamma   90.00
#
_symmetry.space_group_name_H-M   'P 1'
#
loop_
_entity.id
_entity.type
_entity.pdbx_description
1 polymer ?
#
loop_
_entity_poly.entity_id
_entity_poly.type
_entity_poly.pdbx_seq_one_letter_code
_entity_poly.pdbx_strand_id
1 'polypeptide(L)'
;MADQSAPPPEPSPEVVRIQGLWSVFGKGSEAFAVHQDLDLSVRQGEMLALVGGSGTGKTVLLRQMLGLLHPARGSVTVLGRPAEDMGGDGAASRVGMLFQHGALYSAFNVLENVAFALNELGTLPPDVVRDAAIVKLQMVGLKPEHATR
;
A
#
# COMPACT_ATOMS: atom_id res chain seq x y z
N MET A 1 -31.31 9.34 -38.80
CA MET A 1 -30.74 8.39 -37.80
C MET A 1 -29.70 9.15 -37.03
N ALA A 2 -30.05 9.56 -35.81
CA ALA A 2 -29.14 10.28 -34.94
C ALA A 2 -28.25 9.25 -34.24
N ASP A 3 -26.94 9.33 -34.49
CA ASP A 3 -25.90 8.56 -33.79
C ASP A 3 -25.85 9.05 -32.34
N GLN A 4 -26.47 8.28 -31.44
CA GLN A 4 -26.32 8.45 -29.99
C GLN A 4 -25.01 7.77 -29.57
N SER A 5 -23.88 8.43 -29.84
CA SER A 5 -22.61 8.06 -29.17
C SER A 5 -22.79 8.27 -27.67
N ALA A 6 -22.74 7.16 -26.92
CA ALA A 6 -22.75 7.21 -25.44
C ALA A 6 -21.66 8.17 -24.95
N PRO A 7 -21.94 8.97 -23.92
CA PRO A 7 -20.92 9.85 -23.35
C PRO A 7 -19.69 9.01 -22.95
N PRO A 8 -18.47 9.54 -23.07
CA PRO A 8 -17.28 8.84 -22.65
C PRO A 8 -17.40 8.46 -21.17
N PRO A 9 -16.94 7.27 -20.79
CA PRO A 9 -17.01 6.83 -19.39
C PRO A 9 -16.30 7.86 -18.48
N GLU A 10 -16.94 8.18 -17.36
CA GLU A 10 -16.33 9.06 -16.37
C GLU A 10 -14.96 8.50 -15.93
N PRO A 11 -13.96 9.36 -15.78
CA PRO A 11 -12.63 8.90 -15.34
C PRO A 11 -12.73 8.22 -13.98
N SER A 12 -12.13 7.01 -13.85
CA SER A 12 -12.08 6.27 -12.59
C SER A 12 -11.51 7.16 -11.47
N PRO A 13 -12.03 7.06 -10.24
CA PRO A 13 -11.59 7.88 -9.13
C PRO A 13 -10.09 7.66 -8.82
N GLU A 14 -9.41 8.74 -8.45
CA GLU A 14 -8.02 8.66 -7.99
C GLU A 14 -7.96 7.99 -6.61
N VAL A 15 -7.16 6.93 -6.50
CA VAL A 15 -6.93 6.20 -5.25
C VAL A 15 -5.62 6.59 -4.57
N VAL A 16 -4.66 7.13 -5.34
CA VAL A 16 -3.47 7.80 -4.81
C VAL A 16 -3.34 9.14 -5.53
N ARG A 17 -3.07 10.20 -4.76
CA ARG A 17 -2.77 11.52 -5.29
C ARG A 17 -1.61 12.13 -4.54
N ILE A 18 -0.59 12.54 -5.25
CA ILE A 18 0.61 13.21 -4.75
C ILE A 18 0.70 14.55 -5.44
N GLN A 19 0.93 15.63 -4.68
CA GLN A 19 1.00 16.98 -5.21
C GLN A 19 2.18 17.74 -4.63
N GLY A 20 3.05 18.26 -5.50
CA GLY A 20 4.19 19.10 -5.14
C GLY A 20 5.13 18.45 -4.12
N LEU A 21 5.35 17.14 -4.20
CA LEU A 21 6.06 16.37 -3.19
C LEU A 21 7.56 16.67 -3.19
N TRP A 22 8.07 17.03 -2.02
CA TRP A 22 9.50 17.14 -1.75
C TRP A 22 9.92 16.15 -0.67
N SER A 23 10.91 15.32 -0.96
CA SER A 23 11.51 14.41 0.01
C SER A 23 12.96 14.80 0.21
N VAL A 24 13.27 15.39 1.36
CA VAL A 24 14.59 15.93 1.68
C VAL A 24 15.17 15.16 2.86
N PHE A 25 16.43 14.75 2.74
CA PHE A 25 17.20 14.05 3.77
C PHE A 25 18.48 14.82 4.08
N GLY A 26 19.03 14.58 5.28
CA GLY A 26 20.17 15.33 5.79
C GLY A 26 19.77 16.64 6.46
N LYS A 27 20.75 17.39 6.96
CA LYS A 27 20.55 18.69 7.62
C LYS A 27 21.60 19.70 7.13
N GLY A 28 21.21 20.98 7.09
CA GLY A 28 22.12 22.05 6.73
C GLY A 28 22.74 21.89 5.34
N SER A 29 24.07 22.00 5.22
CA SER A 29 24.80 21.88 3.95
C SER A 29 24.83 20.48 3.36
N GLU A 30 24.47 19.45 4.14
CA GLU A 30 24.43 18.05 3.68
C GLU A 30 23.01 17.62 3.28
N ALA A 31 22.06 18.55 3.27
CA ALA A 31 20.69 18.24 2.86
C ALA A 31 20.64 17.96 1.35
N PHE A 32 19.99 16.86 0.98
CA PHE A 32 19.74 16.52 -0.41
C PHE A 32 18.28 16.11 -0.64
N ALA A 33 17.76 16.50 -1.80
CA ALA A 33 16.38 16.18 -2.18
C ALA A 33 16.37 14.91 -3.06
N VAL A 34 15.59 13.94 -2.63
CA VAL A 34 15.33 12.69 -3.38
C VAL A 34 14.18 12.89 -4.37
N HIS A 35 13.13 13.59 -3.94
CA HIS A 35 12.04 14.03 -4.82
C HIS A 35 11.93 15.54 -4.75
N GLN A 36 11.65 16.15 -5.89
CA GLN A 36 11.53 17.58 -6.06
C GLN A 36 10.29 17.88 -6.89
N ASP A 37 9.29 18.51 -6.28
CA ASP A 37 8.04 18.91 -6.93
C ASP A 37 7.36 17.78 -7.71
N LEU A 38 7.29 16.61 -7.08
CA LEU A 38 6.73 15.41 -7.72
C LEU A 38 5.21 15.42 -7.62
N ASP A 39 4.57 15.34 -8.78
CA ASP A 39 3.14 15.07 -8.92
C ASP A 39 2.94 13.65 -9.46
N LEU A 40 1.99 12.92 -8.88
CA LEU A 40 1.62 11.57 -9.31
C LEU A 40 0.17 11.30 -8.93
N SER A 41 -0.57 10.68 -9.84
CA SER A 41 -1.88 10.11 -9.52
C SER A 41 -1.96 8.65 -9.96
N VAL A 42 -2.69 7.84 -9.18
CA VAL A 42 -3.06 6.45 -9.54
C VAL A 42 -4.56 6.33 -9.43
N ARG A 43 -5.19 5.80 -10.46
CA ARG A 43 -6.64 5.62 -10.53
C ARG A 43 -7.06 4.22 -10.09
N GLN A 44 -8.30 4.10 -9.69
CA GLN A 44 -8.86 2.79 -9.35
C GLN A 44 -8.75 1.80 -10.52
N GLY A 45 -8.20 0.62 -10.25
CA GLY A 45 -7.95 -0.43 -11.24
C GLY A 45 -6.68 -0.21 -12.07
N GLU A 46 -5.94 0.88 -11.85
CA GLU A 46 -4.69 1.14 -12.56
C GLU A 46 -3.53 0.33 -11.96
N MET A 47 -2.64 -0.15 -12.82
CA MET A 47 -1.36 -0.74 -12.45
C MET A 47 -0.23 0.21 -12.84
N LEU A 48 0.41 0.81 -11.85
CA LEU A 48 1.51 1.74 -12.05
C LEU A 48 2.85 1.07 -11.70
N ALA A 49 3.82 1.16 -12.60
CA ALA A 49 5.18 0.68 -12.35
C ALA A 49 6.14 1.85 -12.09
N LEU A 50 6.82 1.83 -10.91
CA LEU A 50 7.90 2.75 -10.60
C LEU A 50 9.24 2.14 -11.02
N VAL A 51 9.85 2.69 -12.09
CA VAL A 51 11.10 2.20 -12.66
C VAL A 51 12.25 3.17 -12.35
N GLY A 52 13.42 2.64 -12.06
CA GLY A 52 14.61 3.43 -11.77
C GLY A 52 15.71 2.62 -11.07
N GLY A 53 16.93 3.11 -11.06
CA GLY A 53 18.08 2.48 -10.40
C GLY A 53 17.95 2.39 -8.87
N SER A 54 18.93 1.81 -8.21
CA SER A 54 19.02 1.81 -6.75
C SER A 54 19.21 3.24 -6.24
N GLY A 55 18.56 3.61 -5.14
CA GLY A 55 18.71 4.93 -4.52
C GLY A 55 17.85 6.06 -5.14
N THR A 56 17.08 5.81 -6.20
CA THR A 56 16.25 6.84 -6.87
C THR A 56 15.00 7.25 -6.09
N GLY A 57 14.79 6.76 -4.87
CA GLY A 57 13.68 7.18 -4.02
C GLY A 57 12.40 6.34 -4.10
N LYS A 58 12.33 5.29 -4.92
CA LYS A 58 11.11 4.45 -5.04
C LYS A 58 10.56 3.97 -3.70
N THR A 59 11.42 3.47 -2.83
CA THR A 59 11.03 3.02 -1.48
C THR A 59 10.62 4.20 -0.58
N VAL A 60 11.24 5.37 -0.76
CA VAL A 60 10.87 6.59 -0.04
C VAL A 60 9.44 6.98 -0.41
N LEU A 61 9.13 7.00 -1.71
CA LEU A 61 7.80 7.32 -2.22
C LEU A 61 6.74 6.35 -1.68
N LEU A 62 7.01 5.03 -1.74
CA LEU A 62 6.10 4.02 -1.17
C LEU A 62 5.86 4.23 0.33
N ARG A 63 6.91 4.53 1.11
CA ARG A 63 6.76 4.81 2.54
C ARG A 63 5.92 6.06 2.81
N GLN A 64 6.02 7.08 1.95
CA GLN A 64 5.20 8.28 2.07
C GLN A 64 3.72 7.99 1.72
N MET A 65 3.45 7.17 0.70
CA MET A 65 2.10 6.70 0.39
C MET A 65 1.47 5.87 1.54
N LEU A 66 2.29 5.15 2.30
CA LEU A 66 1.85 4.36 3.44
C LEU A 66 1.75 5.16 4.75
N GLY A 67 2.06 6.46 4.74
CA GLY A 67 2.09 7.29 5.95
C GLY A 67 3.25 6.95 6.91
N LEU A 68 4.21 6.13 6.48
CA LEU A 68 5.38 5.74 7.28
C LEU A 68 6.51 6.77 7.24
N LEU A 69 6.39 7.77 6.37
CA LEU A 69 7.35 8.85 6.21
C LEU A 69 6.63 10.11 5.75
N HIS A 70 6.86 11.22 6.45
CA HIS A 70 6.28 12.51 6.06
C HIS A 70 7.11 13.18 4.97
N PRO A 71 6.50 13.80 3.96
CA PRO A 71 7.20 14.62 3.00
C PRO A 71 7.70 15.92 3.66
N ALA A 72 8.79 16.51 3.13
CA ALA A 72 9.26 17.82 3.57
C ALA A 72 8.33 18.95 3.10
N ARG A 73 7.69 18.78 1.93
CA ARG A 73 6.66 19.64 1.36
C ARG A 73 5.73 18.84 0.48
N GLY A 74 4.58 19.44 0.13
CA GLY A 74 3.56 18.79 -0.69
C GLY A 74 2.62 17.92 0.13
N SER A 75 1.79 17.15 -0.55
CA SER A 75 0.79 16.29 0.08
C SER A 75 0.69 14.93 -0.60
N VAL A 76 0.34 13.93 0.19
CA VAL A 76 0.04 12.58 -0.27
C VAL A 76 -1.33 12.18 0.26
N THR A 77 -2.23 11.83 -0.64
CA THR A 77 -3.58 11.37 -0.32
C THR A 77 -3.75 9.95 -0.85
N VAL A 78 -4.26 9.05 -0.02
CA VAL A 78 -4.53 7.65 -0.37
C VAL A 78 -5.97 7.31 0.03
N LEU A 79 -6.73 6.76 -0.91
CA LEU A 79 -8.15 6.42 -0.72
C LEU A 79 -8.99 7.61 -0.18
N GLY A 80 -8.65 8.84 -0.62
CA GLY A 80 -9.34 10.07 -0.25
C GLY A 80 -8.96 10.63 1.13
N ARG A 81 -7.94 10.10 1.80
CA ARG A 81 -7.44 10.58 3.11
C ARG A 81 -5.97 10.95 3.04
N PRO A 82 -5.48 11.89 3.85
CA PRO A 82 -4.05 12.12 3.99
C PRO A 82 -3.31 10.83 4.36
N ALA A 83 -2.17 10.57 3.75
CA ALA A 83 -1.40 9.35 4.01
C ALA A 83 -0.94 9.24 5.47
N GLU A 84 -0.73 10.37 6.15
CA GLU A 84 -0.37 10.44 7.58
C GLU A 84 -1.47 9.86 8.49
N ASP A 85 -2.72 9.86 8.04
CA ASP A 85 -3.87 9.31 8.78
C ASP A 85 -4.07 7.80 8.52
N MET A 86 -3.23 7.17 7.71
CA MET A 86 -3.37 5.75 7.35
C MET A 86 -3.18 4.78 8.52
N GLY A 87 -2.53 5.21 9.61
CA GLY A 87 -2.37 4.42 10.84
C GLY A 87 -3.61 4.38 11.74
N GLY A 88 -4.67 5.17 11.42
CA GLY A 88 -5.91 5.24 12.19
C GLY A 88 -7.04 4.38 11.61
N ASP A 89 -8.09 4.22 12.40
CA ASP A 89 -9.42 3.63 12.14
C ASP A 89 -9.67 2.88 10.82
N GLY A 90 -9.00 1.73 10.63
CA GLY A 90 -9.32 0.80 9.53
C GLY A 90 -8.82 1.23 8.14
N ALA A 91 -8.16 2.38 7.98
CA ALA A 91 -7.59 2.78 6.69
C ALA A 91 -6.42 1.87 6.27
N ALA A 92 -5.57 1.49 7.22
CA ALA A 92 -4.47 0.55 7.00
C ALA A 92 -4.94 -0.83 6.52
N SER A 93 -6.15 -1.27 6.89
CA SER A 93 -6.72 -2.56 6.46
C SER A 93 -7.07 -2.62 4.98
N ARG A 94 -7.14 -1.47 4.30
CA ARG A 94 -7.47 -1.36 2.87
C ARG A 94 -6.25 -1.32 1.97
N VAL A 95 -5.04 -1.32 2.55
CA VAL A 95 -3.76 -1.26 1.84
C VAL A 95 -2.95 -2.49 2.17
N GLY A 96 -2.50 -3.21 1.14
CA GLY A 96 -1.56 -4.32 1.27
C GLY A 96 -0.18 -3.92 0.77
N MET A 97 0.87 -4.34 1.47
CA MET A 97 2.25 -4.16 1.03
C MET A 97 2.96 -5.51 0.93
N LEU A 98 3.59 -5.75 -0.21
CA LEU A 98 4.50 -6.88 -0.40
C LEU A 98 5.95 -6.38 -0.29
N PHE A 99 6.67 -6.86 0.71
CA PHE A 99 8.07 -6.50 0.92
C PHE A 99 9.01 -7.33 0.04
N GLN A 100 10.13 -6.76 -0.36
CA GLN A 100 11.13 -7.38 -1.22
C GLN A 100 11.69 -8.70 -0.63
N HIS A 101 11.81 -8.81 0.67
CA HIS A 101 12.36 -9.96 1.40
C HIS A 101 11.30 -10.73 2.20
N GLY A 102 10.04 -10.70 1.76
CA GLY A 102 8.95 -11.49 2.34
C GLY A 102 8.37 -10.94 3.64
N ALA A 103 9.18 -10.41 4.54
CA ALA A 103 8.77 -9.84 5.85
C ALA A 103 7.87 -10.79 6.67
N LEU A 104 8.19 -12.07 6.69
CA LEU A 104 7.51 -13.04 7.52
C LEU A 104 8.09 -13.02 8.94
N TYR A 105 7.23 -13.20 9.92
CA TYR A 105 7.62 -13.37 11.32
C TYR A 105 8.15 -14.78 11.52
N SER A 106 9.44 -14.92 11.80
CA SER A 106 10.12 -16.22 11.96
C SER A 106 9.64 -17.03 13.17
N ALA A 107 9.04 -16.36 14.15
CA ALA A 107 8.44 -17.01 15.30
C ALA A 107 7.03 -17.58 15.04
N PHE A 108 6.42 -17.24 13.90
CA PHE A 108 5.09 -17.66 13.52
C PHE A 108 5.14 -18.78 12.49
N ASN A 109 4.22 -19.71 12.57
CA ASN A 109 3.99 -20.68 11.50
C ASN A 109 3.31 -20.01 10.29
N VAL A 110 3.08 -20.77 9.22
CA VAL A 110 2.51 -20.26 7.96
C VAL A 110 1.11 -19.66 8.17
N LEU A 111 0.26 -20.36 8.94
CA LEU A 111 -1.10 -19.89 9.23
C LEU A 111 -1.10 -18.60 10.04
N GLU A 112 -0.26 -18.54 11.07
CA GLU A 112 -0.13 -17.36 11.93
C GLU A 112 0.37 -16.14 11.16
N ASN A 113 1.32 -16.31 10.25
CA ASN A 113 1.79 -15.23 9.38
C ASN A 113 0.66 -14.68 8.50
N VAL A 114 -0.17 -15.55 7.91
CA VAL A 114 -1.30 -15.11 7.06
C VAL A 114 -2.42 -14.50 7.90
N ALA A 115 -2.68 -15.04 9.08
CA ALA A 115 -3.72 -14.57 9.99
C ALA A 115 -3.35 -13.25 10.70
N PHE A 116 -2.05 -12.93 10.81
CA PHE A 116 -1.55 -11.82 11.62
C PHE A 116 -2.27 -10.50 11.38
N ALA A 117 -2.37 -10.07 10.11
CA ALA A 117 -3.01 -8.79 9.77
C ALA A 117 -4.49 -8.74 10.18
N LEU A 118 -5.22 -9.84 10.08
CA LEU A 118 -6.63 -9.92 10.49
C LEU A 118 -6.77 -9.95 12.02
N ASN A 119 -5.82 -10.60 12.71
CA ASN A 119 -5.79 -10.60 14.18
C ASN A 119 -5.53 -9.20 14.74
N GLU A 120 -4.59 -8.44 14.14
CA GLU A 120 -4.28 -7.08 14.56
C GLU A 120 -5.45 -6.10 14.37
N LEU A 121 -6.33 -6.35 13.39
CA LEU A 121 -7.55 -5.55 13.23
C LEU A 121 -8.56 -5.78 14.38
N GLY A 122 -8.56 -6.93 15.03
CA GLY A 122 -9.43 -7.24 16.15
C GLY A 122 -10.93 -7.19 15.88
N THR A 123 -11.32 -7.19 14.60
CA THR A 123 -12.74 -7.00 14.19
C THR A 123 -13.48 -8.31 13.93
N LEU A 124 -12.76 -9.43 13.85
CA LEU A 124 -13.31 -10.74 13.52
C LEU A 124 -13.04 -11.75 14.64
N PRO A 125 -13.97 -12.71 14.86
CA PRO A 125 -13.73 -13.84 15.75
C PRO A 125 -12.52 -14.69 15.31
N PRO A 126 -11.76 -15.31 16.25
CA PRO A 126 -10.54 -16.06 15.92
C PRO A 126 -10.76 -17.24 14.97
N ASP A 127 -11.90 -17.92 15.04
CA ASP A 127 -12.29 -19.00 14.13
C ASP A 127 -12.48 -18.50 12.69
N VAL A 128 -13.12 -17.35 12.52
CA VAL A 128 -13.30 -16.70 11.20
C VAL A 128 -11.96 -16.26 10.62
N VAL A 129 -11.07 -15.71 11.44
CA VAL A 129 -9.70 -15.34 11.02
C VAL A 129 -8.93 -16.55 10.54
N ARG A 130 -8.99 -17.66 11.29
CA ARG A 130 -8.34 -18.92 10.92
C ARG A 130 -8.85 -19.47 9.59
N ASP A 131 -10.17 -19.51 9.42
CA ASP A 131 -10.79 -20.04 8.20
C ASP A 131 -10.45 -19.15 6.99
N ALA A 132 -10.50 -17.83 7.15
CA ALA A 132 -10.09 -16.89 6.12
C ALA A 132 -8.61 -17.08 5.72
N ALA A 133 -7.72 -17.28 6.68
CA ALA A 133 -6.30 -17.54 6.42
C ALA A 133 -6.09 -18.85 5.67
N ILE A 134 -6.81 -19.94 6.04
CA ILE A 134 -6.76 -21.23 5.32
C ILE A 134 -7.22 -21.06 3.87
N VAL A 135 -8.32 -20.35 3.64
CA VAL A 135 -8.80 -20.08 2.27
C VAL A 135 -7.74 -19.32 1.45
N LYS A 136 -7.09 -18.32 2.03
CA LYS A 136 -6.01 -17.58 1.36
C LYS A 136 -4.81 -18.47 1.00
N LEU A 137 -4.42 -19.38 1.89
CA LEU A 137 -3.37 -20.36 1.61
C LEU A 137 -3.76 -21.30 0.46
N GLN A 138 -5.00 -21.79 0.45
CA GLN A 138 -5.50 -22.65 -0.62
C GLN A 138 -5.55 -21.93 -1.97
N MET A 139 -5.90 -20.64 -2.00
CA MET A 139 -5.91 -19.83 -3.23
C MET A 139 -4.53 -19.77 -3.92
N VAL A 140 -3.44 -19.91 -3.16
CA VAL A 140 -2.07 -19.94 -3.70
C VAL A 140 -1.50 -21.36 -3.79
N GLY A 141 -2.34 -22.39 -3.66
CA GLY A 141 -1.97 -23.81 -3.82
C GLY A 141 -1.30 -24.43 -2.59
N LEU A 142 -1.29 -23.77 -1.44
CA LEU A 142 -0.81 -24.36 -0.20
C LEU A 142 -1.92 -25.20 0.45
N LYS A 143 -1.57 -26.44 0.80
CA LYS A 143 -2.53 -27.35 1.45
C LYS A 143 -2.62 -27.06 2.96
N PRO A 144 -3.76 -27.39 3.62
CA PRO A 144 -3.94 -27.18 5.06
C PRO A 144 -2.85 -27.81 5.94
N GLU A 145 -2.27 -28.94 5.51
CA GLU A 145 -1.16 -29.61 6.19
C GLU A 145 0.14 -28.79 6.23
N HIS A 146 0.28 -27.76 5.37
CA HIS A 146 1.41 -26.83 5.38
C HIS A 146 1.21 -25.67 6.35
N ALA A 147 0.01 -25.48 6.87
CA ALA A 147 -0.36 -24.31 7.68
C ALA A 147 0.37 -24.23 9.03
N THR A 148 0.79 -25.37 9.57
CA THR A 148 1.44 -25.49 10.89
C THR A 148 2.98 -25.62 10.83
N ARG A 149 3.58 -25.45 9.66
CA ARG A 149 5.04 -25.51 9.47
C ARG A 149 5.70 -24.17 9.70
#